data_1c6fdb861ba6aa4d06123c9dc395c485
#
_entry.id   1c6fdb861ba6aa4d06123c9dc395c485
#
_cell.length_a   1.000
_cell.length_b   1.000
_cell.length_c   1.000
_cell.angle_alpha   90.00
_cell.angle_beta   90.00
_cell.angle_gamma   90.00
#
_symmetry.space_group_name_H-M   'P 1'
#
loop_
_entity.id
_entity.type
_entity.pdbx_description
1 polymer ?
#
loop_
_entity_poly.entity_id
_entity_poly.type
_entity_poly.pdbx_seq_one_letter_code
_entity_poly.pdbx_strand_id
1 'polypeptide(L)'
;MKKRNLILLTTVCLALSACHPASAPSSGSKTSVSEASASKQEESKDLAADESLSRELYAMDTVMNLTAYGPNASAALEASVSEINRLDSLLSISSEKGEIYRINADKEGTVSEDVNALLSRSLELSQMTDGLFDCTIEPVMEAWGFTTQNFRIPSEEELEELLSHVDYKQVNLENSTVTIPEDVRLDLGGIAKGFTSSRVMDIFRENGVTSGIISLGGNVQALGHKPDGNMWRVGIQDPHDLNSTFAVVEVADQAVITSGGYQRYFEENGQTYHHIIDQRTGYPAENGLISVTIISADGTLADALSTSLFIMGPEEASSFWKKHRDTFDAIMMKDDGTVMVTAGLADHCSVTTGVNVEVIQE
;
A
#
# COMPACT_ATOMS: atom_id res chain seq x y z
N MET A 1 9.14 18.71 28.71
CA MET A 1 8.25 17.78 28.01
C MET A 1 7.73 18.48 26.76
N LYS A 2 8.41 18.33 25.62
CA LYS A 2 7.94 18.81 24.31
C LYS A 2 7.07 17.71 23.70
N LYS A 3 5.84 18.04 23.35
CA LYS A 3 4.93 17.12 22.65
C LYS A 3 5.54 16.86 21.25
N ARG A 4 5.90 15.62 20.98
CA ARG A 4 6.28 15.14 19.66
C ARG A 4 4.99 15.04 18.84
N ASN A 5 4.88 15.83 17.79
CA ASN A 5 3.73 15.78 16.89
C ASN A 5 4.00 14.69 15.83
N LEU A 6 3.27 13.62 15.91
CA LEU A 6 3.14 12.66 14.82
C LEU A 6 2.24 13.32 13.76
N ILE A 7 2.82 13.70 12.63
CA ILE A 7 2.05 14.19 11.49
C ILE A 7 1.68 12.96 10.65
N LEU A 8 0.49 12.41 10.91
CA LEU A 8 -0.15 11.46 10.03
C LEU A 8 -0.90 12.30 8.98
N LEU A 9 -0.26 12.57 7.85
CA LEU A 9 -0.91 13.28 6.75
C LEU A 9 -1.63 12.26 5.86
N THR A 10 -2.93 12.13 6.06
CA THR A 10 -3.82 11.47 5.12
C THR A 10 -4.41 12.54 4.19
N THR A 11 -3.87 12.69 3.02
CA THR A 11 -4.46 13.56 1.99
C THR A 11 -4.85 12.72 0.79
N VAL A 12 -6.13 12.38 0.72
CA VAL A 12 -6.74 11.79 -0.47
C VAL A 12 -7.20 12.94 -1.36
N CYS A 13 -6.50 13.22 -2.45
CA CYS A 13 -6.99 14.11 -3.50
C CYS A 13 -7.85 13.32 -4.48
N LEU A 14 -9.15 13.17 -4.21
CA LEU A 14 -10.14 12.82 -5.21
C LEU A 14 -10.68 14.12 -5.82
N ALA A 15 -10.18 14.50 -6.98
CA ALA A 15 -10.79 15.57 -7.78
C ALA A 15 -12.02 15.04 -8.52
N LEU A 16 -13.17 15.07 -7.87
CA LEU A 16 -14.47 14.88 -8.52
C LEU A 16 -15.05 16.28 -8.79
N SER A 17 -14.92 16.75 -10.02
CA SER A 17 -15.64 17.94 -10.49
C SER A 17 -17.04 17.55 -10.91
N ALA A 18 -18.03 17.81 -10.06
CA ALA A 18 -19.43 17.86 -10.45
C ALA A 18 -20.01 19.24 -10.09
N CYS A 19 -20.29 20.06 -11.08
CA CYS A 19 -21.00 21.31 -10.93
C CYS A 19 -22.50 21.06 -10.80
N HIS A 20 -23.15 21.54 -9.72
CA HIS A 20 -24.57 21.92 -9.72
C HIS A 20 -24.80 23.14 -8.82
N PRO A 21 -25.73 24.04 -9.17
CA PRO A 21 -25.82 25.36 -8.57
C PRO A 21 -26.64 25.39 -7.28
N ALA A 22 -26.27 26.37 -6.46
CA ALA A 22 -26.84 26.65 -5.14
C ALA A 22 -28.23 27.28 -5.20
N SER A 23 -29.06 26.93 -4.23
CA SER A 23 -30.13 27.80 -3.71
C SER A 23 -30.28 27.56 -2.20
N ALA A 24 -30.14 28.64 -1.44
CA ALA A 24 -30.39 28.74 -0.01
C ALA A 24 -31.60 29.63 0.28
N PRO A 25 -31.98 29.94 1.54
CA PRO A 25 -32.47 29.07 2.62
C PRO A 25 -33.83 29.56 3.19
N SER A 26 -34.47 28.83 4.07
CA SER A 26 -35.37 29.41 5.07
C SER A 26 -35.53 28.55 6.33
N SER A 27 -35.30 29.20 7.39
CA SER A 27 -35.56 29.14 8.84
C SER A 27 -36.59 28.18 9.43
N GLY A 28 -36.18 27.50 10.50
CA GLY A 28 -36.85 27.55 11.82
C GLY A 28 -37.79 26.41 12.17
N SER A 29 -37.46 25.59 13.16
CA SER A 29 -38.18 25.45 14.42
C SER A 29 -37.74 24.19 15.21
N LYS A 30 -37.56 24.36 16.51
CA LYS A 30 -37.27 23.31 17.49
C LYS A 30 -38.53 22.47 17.75
N THR A 31 -38.39 21.13 17.96
CA THR A 31 -39.08 20.44 19.05
C THR A 31 -38.61 18.96 19.19
N SER A 32 -38.21 18.64 20.43
CA SER A 32 -38.39 17.38 21.22
C SER A 32 -38.02 16.00 20.68
N VAL A 33 -37.15 15.38 21.46
CA VAL A 33 -36.77 13.98 21.60
C VAL A 33 -37.96 13.02 21.68
N SER A 34 -37.93 11.93 20.90
CA SER A 34 -38.46 10.65 21.30
C SER A 34 -37.65 9.54 20.63
N GLU A 35 -37.06 8.68 21.45
CA GLU A 35 -36.47 7.42 21.04
C GLU A 35 -37.54 6.48 20.44
N ALA A 36 -37.25 6.01 19.24
CA ALA A 36 -37.80 4.79 18.71
C ALA A 36 -36.82 4.18 17.72
N SER A 37 -36.12 3.14 18.17
CA SER A 37 -35.36 2.25 17.32
C SER A 37 -36.31 1.57 16.32
N ALA A 38 -36.23 1.97 15.08
CA ALA A 38 -36.75 1.22 13.96
C ALA A 38 -35.62 1.05 12.97
N SER A 39 -35.08 -0.17 12.90
CA SER A 39 -34.22 -0.62 11.81
C SER A 39 -34.99 -0.45 10.50
N LYS A 40 -34.74 0.64 9.80
CA LYS A 40 -35.07 0.74 8.39
C LYS A 40 -34.10 -0.16 7.64
N GLN A 41 -34.58 -1.30 7.16
CA GLN A 41 -34.02 -1.93 5.99
C GLN A 41 -34.13 -0.88 4.86
N GLU A 42 -33.00 -0.27 4.46
CA GLU A 42 -32.93 0.44 3.19
C GLU A 42 -33.11 -0.61 2.09
N GLU A 43 -34.22 -0.55 1.37
CA GLU A 43 -34.39 -1.29 0.13
C GLU A 43 -33.20 -0.95 -0.76
N SER A 44 -32.43 -1.96 -1.14
CA SER A 44 -31.33 -1.83 -2.09
C SER A 44 -31.91 -1.39 -3.44
N LYS A 45 -31.82 -0.13 -3.72
CA LYS A 45 -32.13 0.40 -5.04
C LYS A 45 -31.05 -0.16 -6.00
N ASP A 46 -31.47 -0.94 -6.98
CA ASP A 46 -30.55 -1.38 -8.03
C ASP A 46 -29.93 -0.17 -8.70
N LEU A 47 -28.62 -0.01 -8.55
CA LEU A 47 -27.86 1.06 -9.19
C LEU A 47 -27.79 0.83 -10.69
N ALA A 48 -27.84 1.91 -11.47
CA ALA A 48 -27.51 1.84 -12.89
C ALA A 48 -26.02 1.46 -13.10
N ALA A 49 -25.68 0.97 -14.27
CA ALA A 49 -24.33 0.50 -14.57
C ALA A 49 -23.25 1.59 -14.44
N ASP A 50 -23.62 2.86 -14.59
CA ASP A 50 -22.77 4.04 -14.48
C ASP A 50 -22.86 4.75 -13.10
N GLU A 51 -23.74 4.28 -12.21
CA GLU A 51 -23.81 4.76 -10.83
C GLU A 51 -22.81 4.03 -9.95
N SER A 52 -22.16 4.75 -9.04
CA SER A 52 -21.17 4.19 -8.11
C SER A 52 -21.62 4.27 -6.66
N LEU A 53 -21.09 3.36 -5.86
CA LEU A 53 -21.04 3.46 -4.41
C LEU A 53 -19.60 3.49 -3.95
N SER A 54 -19.38 4.15 -2.80
CA SER A 54 -18.08 4.17 -2.15
C SER A 54 -18.20 3.78 -0.67
N ARG A 55 -17.11 3.23 -0.15
CA ARG A 55 -16.93 2.94 1.29
C ARG A 55 -15.58 3.49 1.71
N GLU A 56 -15.56 4.06 2.91
CA GLU A 56 -14.33 4.43 3.62
C GLU A 56 -14.23 3.61 4.89
N LEU A 57 -13.03 3.13 5.21
CA LEU A 57 -12.75 2.44 6.46
C LEU A 57 -11.31 2.72 6.90
N TYR A 58 -11.00 2.40 8.15
CA TYR A 58 -9.66 2.42 8.70
C TYR A 58 -9.22 1.00 9.02
N ALA A 59 -8.17 0.52 8.39
CA ALA A 59 -7.56 -0.79 8.61
C ALA A 59 -6.08 -0.74 8.23
N MET A 60 -5.26 -1.67 8.70
CA MET A 60 -3.81 -1.75 8.43
C MET A 60 -3.10 -0.38 8.62
N ASP A 61 -3.46 0.31 9.72
CA ASP A 61 -2.93 1.62 10.12
C ASP A 61 -3.13 2.74 9.09
N THR A 62 -4.13 2.64 8.22
CA THR A 62 -4.39 3.66 7.20
C THR A 62 -5.88 3.82 6.86
N VAL A 63 -6.22 4.96 6.23
CA VAL A 63 -7.55 5.17 5.64
C VAL A 63 -7.60 4.50 4.27
N MET A 64 -8.68 3.78 4.03
CA MET A 64 -8.94 3.06 2.79
C MET A 64 -10.23 3.54 2.15
N ASN A 65 -10.21 3.71 0.83
CA ASN A 65 -11.36 4.12 0.03
C ASN A 65 -11.60 3.09 -1.07
N LEU A 66 -12.84 2.62 -1.16
CA LEU A 66 -13.28 1.67 -2.17
C LEU A 66 -14.44 2.28 -2.95
N THR A 67 -14.40 2.17 -4.28
CA THR A 67 -15.49 2.60 -5.17
C THR A 67 -15.77 1.50 -6.18
N ALA A 68 -17.03 1.08 -6.27
CA ALA A 68 -17.50 0.11 -7.23
C ALA A 68 -18.71 0.67 -8.01
N TYR A 69 -18.84 0.27 -9.26
CA TYR A 69 -19.91 0.72 -10.16
C TYR A 69 -20.90 -0.41 -10.44
N GLY A 70 -22.15 -0.02 -10.68
CA GLY A 70 -23.21 -0.91 -11.13
C GLY A 70 -24.03 -1.56 -10.03
N PRO A 71 -25.01 -2.41 -10.39
CA PRO A 71 -26.05 -2.90 -9.49
C PRO A 71 -25.52 -3.74 -8.31
N ASN A 72 -24.37 -4.39 -8.49
CA ASN A 72 -23.77 -5.25 -7.47
C ASN A 72 -22.77 -4.52 -6.56
N ALA A 73 -22.56 -3.21 -6.74
CA ALA A 73 -21.57 -2.43 -6.01
C ALA A 73 -21.74 -2.53 -4.48
N SER A 74 -22.97 -2.50 -3.97
CA SER A 74 -23.22 -2.58 -2.52
C SER A 74 -22.71 -3.90 -1.93
N ALA A 75 -23.11 -5.04 -2.52
CA ALA A 75 -22.71 -6.36 -2.05
C ALA A 75 -21.19 -6.57 -2.13
N ALA A 76 -20.57 -6.15 -3.24
CA ALA A 76 -19.13 -6.23 -3.43
C ALA A 76 -18.36 -5.40 -2.40
N LEU A 77 -18.81 -4.18 -2.11
CA LEU A 77 -18.19 -3.29 -1.13
C LEU A 77 -18.33 -3.83 0.30
N GLU A 78 -19.50 -4.37 0.67
CA GLU A 78 -19.71 -4.98 2.00
C GLU A 78 -18.83 -6.22 2.20
N ALA A 79 -18.75 -7.08 1.20
CA ALA A 79 -17.85 -8.24 1.23
C ALA A 79 -16.38 -7.81 1.33
N SER A 80 -15.98 -6.77 0.57
CA SER A 80 -14.61 -6.23 0.59
C SER A 80 -14.23 -5.62 1.96
N VAL A 81 -15.13 -4.84 2.58
CA VAL A 81 -14.92 -4.29 3.92
C VAL A 81 -14.75 -5.41 4.95
N SER A 82 -15.58 -6.46 4.86
CA SER A 82 -15.48 -7.62 5.75
C SER A 82 -14.14 -8.33 5.58
N GLU A 83 -13.70 -8.52 4.34
CA GLU A 83 -12.44 -9.19 4.03
C GLU A 83 -11.22 -8.36 4.45
N ILE A 84 -11.20 -7.06 4.22
CA ILE A 84 -10.13 -6.17 4.69
C ILE A 84 -9.98 -6.25 6.20
N ASN A 85 -11.07 -6.17 6.97
CA ASN A 85 -11.02 -6.27 8.43
C ASN A 85 -10.55 -7.66 8.90
N ARG A 86 -10.90 -8.72 8.17
CA ARG A 86 -10.43 -10.08 8.43
C ARG A 86 -8.93 -10.19 8.22
N LEU A 87 -8.42 -9.71 7.09
CA LEU A 87 -6.99 -9.72 6.76
C LEU A 87 -6.17 -8.83 7.70
N ASP A 88 -6.68 -7.65 8.05
CA ASP A 88 -6.04 -6.76 9.05
C ASP A 88 -5.83 -7.49 10.38
N SER A 89 -6.87 -8.17 10.89
CA SER A 89 -6.77 -8.97 12.10
C SER A 89 -5.81 -10.16 11.94
N LEU A 90 -5.85 -10.84 10.81
CA LEU A 90 -5.11 -12.07 10.54
C LEU A 90 -3.59 -11.81 10.43
N LEU A 91 -3.22 -10.73 9.74
CA LEU A 91 -1.82 -10.37 9.43
C LEU A 91 -1.16 -9.52 10.53
N SER A 92 -1.91 -9.13 11.56
CA SER A 92 -1.39 -8.30 12.65
C SER A 92 -0.22 -8.94 13.37
N ILE A 93 0.86 -8.16 13.57
CA ILE A 93 2.01 -8.53 14.41
C ILE A 93 1.84 -8.07 15.87
N SER A 94 0.85 -7.25 16.17
CA SER A 94 0.61 -6.66 17.50
C SER A 94 -0.59 -7.23 18.23
N SER A 95 -1.48 -7.95 17.56
CA SER A 95 -2.69 -8.54 18.13
C SER A 95 -2.53 -10.04 18.32
N GLU A 96 -2.83 -10.55 19.54
CA GLU A 96 -2.84 -12.00 19.83
C GLU A 96 -3.77 -12.81 18.92
N LYS A 97 -4.72 -12.16 18.22
CA LYS A 97 -5.58 -12.78 17.23
C LYS A 97 -4.89 -13.01 15.89
N GLY A 98 -3.82 -12.27 15.60
CA GLY A 98 -3.05 -12.38 14.36
C GLY A 98 -2.31 -13.71 14.29
N GLU A 99 -2.27 -14.31 13.09
CA GLU A 99 -1.47 -15.53 12.87
C GLU A 99 0.01 -15.20 12.88
N ILE A 100 0.41 -14.07 12.31
CA ILE A 100 1.82 -13.62 12.33
C ILE A 100 2.28 -13.33 13.76
N TYR A 101 1.42 -12.69 14.60
CA TYR A 101 1.73 -12.52 16.02
C TYR A 101 2.03 -13.86 16.70
N ARG A 102 1.19 -14.88 16.47
CA ARG A 102 1.37 -16.20 17.09
C ARG A 102 2.64 -16.89 16.59
N ILE A 103 2.96 -16.85 15.29
CA ILE A 103 4.21 -17.38 14.77
C ILE A 103 5.41 -16.67 15.41
N ASN A 104 5.35 -15.35 15.55
CA ASN A 104 6.40 -14.56 16.20
C ASN A 104 6.57 -14.92 17.68
N ALA A 105 5.50 -15.29 18.38
CA ALA A 105 5.52 -15.66 19.79
C ALA A 105 5.95 -17.13 20.00
N ASP A 106 5.38 -18.06 19.23
CA ASP A 106 5.50 -19.49 19.44
C ASP A 106 6.62 -20.12 18.58
N LYS A 107 7.14 -19.39 17.58
CA LYS A 107 8.19 -19.78 16.63
C LYS A 107 7.81 -20.92 15.68
N GLU A 108 6.65 -21.51 15.87
CA GLU A 108 6.08 -22.56 15.03
C GLU A 108 4.55 -22.50 15.10
N GLY A 109 3.88 -22.77 13.97
CA GLY A 109 2.43 -22.88 13.95
C GLY A 109 1.88 -23.19 12.58
N THR A 110 0.63 -23.68 12.56
CA THR A 110 -0.15 -23.84 11.32
C THR A 110 -0.88 -22.56 11.02
N VAL A 111 -0.78 -22.10 9.77
CA VAL A 111 -1.39 -20.87 9.28
C VAL A 111 -2.54 -21.18 8.31
N SER A 112 -3.44 -20.22 8.15
CA SER A 112 -4.52 -20.25 7.17
C SER A 112 -3.99 -20.25 5.73
N GLU A 113 -4.87 -20.55 4.78
CA GLU A 113 -4.56 -20.53 3.36
C GLU A 113 -4.05 -19.16 2.88
N ASP A 114 -4.67 -18.07 3.36
CA ASP A 114 -4.26 -16.70 3.00
C ASP A 114 -2.85 -16.37 3.52
N VAL A 115 -2.55 -16.69 4.78
CA VAL A 115 -1.21 -16.44 5.34
C VAL A 115 -0.18 -17.34 4.68
N ASN A 116 -0.52 -18.60 4.40
CA ASN A 116 0.35 -19.49 3.64
C ASN A 116 0.66 -18.96 2.24
N ALA A 117 -0.36 -18.50 1.51
CA ALA A 117 -0.19 -17.93 0.18
C ALA A 117 0.65 -16.64 0.22
N LEU A 118 0.35 -15.72 1.15
CA LEU A 118 1.07 -14.46 1.28
C LEU A 118 2.52 -14.69 1.72
N LEU A 119 2.77 -15.58 2.67
CA LEU A 119 4.12 -15.90 3.13
C LEU A 119 4.93 -16.60 2.03
N SER A 120 4.33 -17.56 1.30
CA SER A 120 4.96 -18.16 0.11
C SER A 120 5.37 -17.09 -0.89
N ARG A 121 4.45 -16.16 -1.21
CA ARG A 121 4.72 -15.07 -2.15
C ARG A 121 5.80 -14.13 -1.61
N SER A 122 5.80 -13.86 -0.31
CA SER A 122 6.85 -13.09 0.37
C SER A 122 8.24 -13.70 0.17
N LEU A 123 8.38 -15.01 0.38
CA LEU A 123 9.65 -15.71 0.21
C LEU A 123 10.11 -15.71 -1.26
N GLU A 124 9.19 -15.87 -2.22
CA GLU A 124 9.51 -15.74 -3.65
C GLU A 124 10.03 -14.34 -3.99
N LEU A 125 9.37 -13.29 -3.47
CA LEU A 125 9.76 -11.90 -3.71
C LEU A 125 11.08 -11.54 -3.00
N SER A 126 11.31 -12.09 -1.81
CA SER A 126 12.62 -11.98 -1.13
C SER A 126 13.73 -12.60 -1.98
N GLN A 127 13.49 -13.77 -2.54
CA GLN A 127 14.46 -14.40 -3.45
C GLN A 127 14.65 -13.60 -4.75
N MET A 128 13.58 -13.09 -5.35
CA MET A 128 13.61 -12.29 -6.58
C MET A 128 14.43 -11.01 -6.42
N THR A 129 14.37 -10.38 -5.24
CA THR A 129 15.03 -9.10 -4.92
C THR A 129 16.37 -9.27 -4.20
N ASP A 130 16.87 -10.52 -4.11
CA ASP A 130 18.11 -10.87 -3.39
C ASP A 130 18.12 -10.37 -1.93
N GLY A 131 16.94 -10.45 -1.27
CA GLY A 131 16.74 -10.06 0.12
C GLY A 131 16.49 -8.59 0.36
N LEU A 132 16.42 -7.72 -0.66
CA LEU A 132 16.05 -6.31 -0.47
C LEU A 132 14.59 -6.10 -0.06
N PHE A 133 13.73 -7.06 -0.35
CA PHE A 133 12.49 -7.28 0.36
C PHE A 133 12.70 -8.50 1.26
N ASP A 134 12.54 -8.33 2.57
CA ASP A 134 12.68 -9.44 3.52
C ASP A 134 11.61 -9.35 4.60
N CYS A 135 10.78 -10.39 4.70
CA CYS A 135 9.70 -10.46 5.68
C CYS A 135 10.19 -10.70 7.12
N THR A 136 11.50 -10.89 7.33
CA THR A 136 12.09 -11.05 8.66
C THR A 136 12.66 -9.76 9.23
N ILE A 137 12.42 -8.60 8.59
CA ILE A 137 12.93 -7.28 8.98
C ILE A 137 12.33 -6.72 10.28
N GLU A 138 11.32 -7.36 10.86
CA GLU A 138 10.55 -6.85 12.00
C GLU A 138 11.43 -6.39 13.18
N PRO A 139 12.47 -7.11 13.62
CA PRO A 139 13.29 -6.67 14.76
C PRO A 139 13.97 -5.32 14.53
N VAL A 140 14.39 -5.04 13.31
CA VAL A 140 14.99 -3.75 12.93
C VAL A 140 13.90 -2.65 12.90
N MET A 141 12.71 -2.95 12.37
CA MET A 141 11.58 -2.01 12.34
C MET A 141 11.12 -1.64 13.76
N GLU A 142 11.10 -2.60 14.68
CA GLU A 142 10.80 -2.35 16.10
C GLU A 142 11.88 -1.50 16.76
N ALA A 143 13.15 -1.79 16.51
CA ALA A 143 14.28 -1.02 17.06
C ALA A 143 14.22 0.46 16.66
N TRP A 144 13.86 0.77 15.41
CA TRP A 144 13.59 2.13 14.96
C TRP A 144 12.29 2.73 15.51
N GLY A 145 11.39 1.89 16.03
CA GLY A 145 10.09 2.30 16.56
C GLY A 145 9.00 2.42 15.52
N PHE A 146 9.18 1.93 14.30
CA PHE A 146 8.18 2.03 13.24
C PHE A 146 6.96 1.13 13.48
N THR A 147 7.12 0.01 14.17
CA THR A 147 6.02 -0.89 14.55
C THR A 147 5.37 -0.50 15.88
N THR A 148 6.10 0.19 16.78
CA THR A 148 5.65 0.51 18.14
C THR A 148 5.33 1.98 18.37
N GLN A 149 5.65 2.87 17.42
CA GLN A 149 5.59 4.34 17.53
C GLN A 149 6.52 4.93 18.63
N ASN A 150 7.47 4.14 19.14
CA ASN A 150 8.50 4.55 20.09
C ASN A 150 9.78 4.90 19.34
N PHE A 151 9.73 5.93 18.51
CA PHE A 151 10.82 6.31 17.61
C PHE A 151 12.11 6.63 18.34
N ARG A 152 13.20 6.06 17.88
CA ARG A 152 14.59 6.30 18.32
C ARG A 152 15.57 5.96 17.21
N ILE A 153 16.81 6.38 17.38
CA ILE A 153 17.92 5.97 16.53
C ILE A 153 18.61 4.80 17.23
N PRO A 154 18.60 3.56 16.70
CA PRO A 154 19.36 2.44 17.25
C PRO A 154 20.88 2.68 17.15
N SER A 155 21.68 2.05 18.01
CA SER A 155 23.13 2.09 17.83
C SER A 155 23.59 1.17 16.68
N GLU A 156 24.80 1.42 16.17
CA GLU A 156 25.39 0.60 15.10
C GLU A 156 25.53 -0.86 15.55
N GLU A 157 26.01 -1.08 16.78
CA GLU A 157 26.18 -2.43 17.35
C GLU A 157 24.83 -3.16 17.49
N GLU A 158 23.76 -2.42 17.87
CA GLU A 158 22.41 -2.99 17.95
C GLU A 158 21.89 -3.38 16.56
N LEU A 159 22.10 -2.52 15.55
CA LEU A 159 21.69 -2.83 14.17
C LEU A 159 22.46 -4.02 13.59
N GLU A 160 23.77 -4.12 13.82
CA GLU A 160 24.57 -5.25 13.38
C GLU A 160 24.06 -6.58 13.99
N GLU A 161 23.72 -6.59 15.28
CA GLU A 161 23.14 -7.75 15.96
C GLU A 161 21.78 -8.12 15.34
N LEU A 162 20.86 -7.15 15.20
CA LEU A 162 19.52 -7.39 14.67
C LEU A 162 19.54 -7.85 13.21
N LEU A 163 20.40 -7.27 12.38
CA LEU A 163 20.55 -7.66 10.98
C LEU A 163 21.06 -9.10 10.82
N SER A 164 21.80 -9.66 11.80
CA SER A 164 22.23 -11.06 11.77
C SER A 164 21.05 -12.05 11.82
N HIS A 165 19.87 -11.60 12.21
CA HIS A 165 18.62 -12.36 12.28
C HIS A 165 17.66 -12.06 11.11
N VAL A 166 18.03 -11.15 10.21
CA VAL A 166 17.25 -10.82 9.00
C VAL A 166 17.75 -11.68 7.84
N ASP A 167 17.05 -12.78 7.60
CA ASP A 167 17.32 -13.67 6.45
C ASP A 167 16.07 -14.52 6.18
N TYR A 168 15.32 -14.20 5.14
CA TYR A 168 14.12 -14.94 4.72
C TYR A 168 14.37 -16.45 4.51
N LYS A 169 15.61 -16.87 4.25
CA LYS A 169 15.98 -18.28 4.07
C LYS A 169 15.86 -19.10 5.35
N GLN A 170 15.78 -18.44 6.51
CA GLN A 170 15.55 -19.09 7.79
C GLN A 170 14.07 -19.41 8.06
N VAL A 171 13.16 -18.91 7.22
CA VAL A 171 11.72 -19.19 7.32
C VAL A 171 11.44 -20.51 6.62
N ASN A 172 11.05 -21.52 7.40
CA ASN A 172 10.58 -22.78 6.84
C ASN A 172 9.06 -22.79 6.73
N LEU A 173 8.54 -23.02 5.54
CA LEU A 173 7.11 -23.12 5.24
C LEU A 173 6.82 -24.44 4.54
N GLU A 174 6.23 -25.39 5.27
CA GLU A 174 5.87 -26.71 4.75
C GLU A 174 4.45 -27.09 5.13
N ASN A 175 3.61 -27.42 4.14
CA ASN A 175 2.22 -27.89 4.37
C ASN A 175 1.42 -26.96 5.30
N SER A 176 1.52 -25.63 5.09
CA SER A 176 0.93 -24.58 5.94
C SER A 176 1.42 -24.53 7.38
N THR A 177 2.52 -25.23 7.69
CA THR A 177 3.24 -25.06 8.96
C THR A 177 4.43 -24.15 8.73
N VAL A 178 4.52 -23.09 9.53
CA VAL A 178 5.61 -22.12 9.54
C VAL A 178 6.49 -22.41 10.74
N THR A 179 7.80 -22.44 10.55
CA THR A 179 8.80 -22.54 11.63
C THR A 179 9.87 -21.50 11.39
N ILE A 180 10.22 -20.74 12.43
CA ILE A 180 11.29 -19.72 12.43
C ILE A 180 12.22 -19.89 13.64
N PRO A 181 13.50 -19.51 13.54
CA PRO A 181 14.40 -19.45 14.69
C PRO A 181 13.92 -18.49 15.79
N GLU A 182 14.47 -18.66 17.02
CA GLU A 182 14.07 -17.90 18.21
C GLU A 182 14.18 -16.38 18.03
N ASP A 183 15.23 -15.90 17.38
CA ASP A 183 15.53 -14.48 17.21
C ASP A 183 14.94 -13.88 15.92
N VAL A 184 14.34 -14.72 15.04
CA VAL A 184 13.64 -14.27 13.82
C VAL A 184 12.23 -13.87 14.15
N ARG A 185 11.76 -12.75 13.55
CA ARG A 185 10.37 -12.31 13.60
C ARG A 185 9.89 -11.83 12.24
N LEU A 186 8.64 -12.15 11.92
CA LEU A 186 8.01 -11.86 10.65
C LEU A 186 7.23 -10.54 10.71
N ASP A 187 7.33 -9.76 9.63
CA ASP A 187 6.45 -8.64 9.31
C ASP A 187 6.09 -8.70 7.82
N LEU A 188 4.80 -8.76 7.53
CA LEU A 188 4.28 -8.77 6.15
C LEU A 188 3.75 -7.40 5.72
N GLY A 189 3.99 -6.33 6.50
CA GLY A 189 3.50 -4.98 6.22
C GLY A 189 3.93 -4.40 4.86
N GLY A 190 5.07 -4.85 4.34
CA GLY A 190 5.59 -4.44 3.03
C GLY A 190 4.88 -5.05 1.82
N ILE A 191 3.94 -6.02 2.01
CA ILE A 191 3.15 -6.63 0.92
C ILE A 191 1.67 -6.81 1.27
N ALA A 192 1.30 -6.62 2.52
CA ALA A 192 -0.06 -6.90 3.00
C ALA A 192 -1.13 -6.04 2.31
N LYS A 193 -0.84 -4.79 2.01
CA LYS A 193 -1.78 -3.90 1.32
C LYS A 193 -1.95 -4.29 -0.15
N GLY A 194 -0.87 -4.64 -0.83
CA GLY A 194 -0.90 -5.14 -2.20
C GLY A 194 -1.68 -6.45 -2.33
N PHE A 195 -1.46 -7.39 -1.41
CA PHE A 195 -2.24 -8.62 -1.32
C PHE A 195 -3.73 -8.34 -1.08
N THR A 196 -4.03 -7.49 -0.11
CA THR A 196 -5.41 -7.11 0.22
C THR A 196 -6.09 -6.41 -0.95
N SER A 197 -5.39 -5.54 -1.69
CA SER A 197 -5.95 -4.86 -2.85
C SER A 197 -6.29 -5.85 -3.97
N SER A 198 -5.42 -6.82 -4.24
CA SER A 198 -5.67 -7.88 -5.22
C SER A 198 -6.87 -8.74 -4.80
N ARG A 199 -6.97 -9.09 -3.52
CA ARG A 199 -8.11 -9.86 -3.00
C ARG A 199 -9.44 -9.09 -3.13
N VAL A 200 -9.44 -7.77 -2.91
CA VAL A 200 -10.62 -6.92 -3.13
C VAL A 200 -11.02 -6.91 -4.61
N MET A 201 -10.06 -6.86 -5.54
CA MET A 201 -10.36 -6.96 -6.97
C MET A 201 -11.03 -8.30 -7.33
N ASP A 202 -10.59 -9.38 -6.70
CA ASP A 202 -11.22 -10.70 -6.89
C ASP A 202 -12.65 -10.72 -6.34
N ILE A 203 -12.89 -10.17 -5.15
CA ILE A 203 -14.23 -10.02 -4.59
C ILE A 203 -15.14 -9.19 -5.51
N PHE A 204 -14.62 -8.12 -6.11
CA PHE A 204 -15.37 -7.33 -7.07
C PHE A 204 -15.79 -8.19 -8.28
N ARG A 205 -14.84 -8.96 -8.86
CA ARG A 205 -15.13 -9.88 -9.99
C ARG A 205 -16.12 -10.98 -9.60
N GLU A 206 -15.95 -11.61 -8.44
CA GLU A 206 -16.82 -12.65 -7.89
C GLU A 206 -18.27 -12.16 -7.72
N ASN A 207 -18.43 -10.86 -7.40
CA ASN A 207 -19.75 -10.22 -7.30
C ASN A 207 -20.24 -9.62 -8.64
N GLY A 208 -19.55 -9.82 -9.76
CA GLY A 208 -19.94 -9.33 -11.06
C GLY A 208 -19.74 -7.82 -11.28
N VAL A 209 -18.93 -7.16 -10.44
CA VAL A 209 -18.46 -5.79 -10.68
C VAL A 209 -17.38 -5.82 -11.76
N THR A 210 -17.50 -4.97 -12.76
CA THR A 210 -16.55 -4.86 -13.88
C THR A 210 -15.83 -3.52 -13.95
N SER A 211 -16.21 -2.57 -13.09
CA SER A 211 -15.62 -1.24 -13.01
C SER A 211 -15.51 -0.82 -11.53
N GLY A 212 -14.30 -0.55 -11.08
CA GLY A 212 -14.05 -0.13 -9.71
C GLY A 212 -12.63 0.36 -9.50
N ILE A 213 -12.42 1.09 -8.41
CA ILE A 213 -11.10 1.55 -7.99
C ILE A 213 -11.03 1.57 -6.47
N ILE A 214 -9.89 1.19 -5.93
CA ILE A 214 -9.63 1.26 -4.49
C ILE A 214 -8.33 1.99 -4.23
N SER A 215 -8.21 2.56 -3.04
CA SER A 215 -6.98 3.13 -2.51
C SER A 215 -6.82 2.69 -1.06
N LEU A 216 -5.81 1.90 -0.78
CA LEU A 216 -5.48 1.38 0.54
C LEU A 216 -4.25 2.13 1.07
N GLY A 217 -4.48 3.34 1.66
CA GLY A 217 -3.38 4.16 2.14
C GLY A 217 -2.40 4.63 1.06
N GLY A 218 -2.90 4.88 -0.15
CA GLY A 218 -2.08 5.27 -1.30
C GLY A 218 -1.74 4.12 -2.27
N ASN A 219 -1.89 2.86 -1.85
CA ASN A 219 -1.84 1.72 -2.78
C ASN A 219 -3.15 1.69 -3.57
N VAL A 220 -3.10 2.10 -4.83
CA VAL A 220 -4.27 2.14 -5.72
C VAL A 220 -4.33 0.88 -6.56
N GLN A 221 -5.53 0.31 -6.73
CA GLN A 221 -5.77 -0.74 -7.71
C GLN A 221 -7.09 -0.50 -8.42
N ALA A 222 -7.07 -0.63 -9.74
CA ALA A 222 -8.22 -0.42 -10.62
C ALA A 222 -8.70 -1.74 -11.22
N LEU A 223 -10.02 -1.90 -11.33
CA LEU A 223 -10.69 -2.98 -12.03
C LEU A 223 -11.33 -2.45 -13.31
N GLY A 224 -10.99 -3.05 -14.44
CA GLY A 224 -11.54 -2.72 -15.75
C GLY A 224 -11.37 -1.24 -16.11
N HIS A 225 -12.24 -0.76 -16.98
CA HIS A 225 -12.34 0.64 -17.39
C HIS A 225 -13.42 1.36 -16.59
N LYS A 226 -13.39 2.70 -16.60
CA LYS A 226 -14.51 3.50 -16.11
C LYS A 226 -15.78 3.22 -16.95
N PRO A 227 -16.99 3.52 -16.41
CA PRO A 227 -18.24 3.29 -17.16
C PRO A 227 -18.32 4.04 -18.49
N ASP A 228 -17.57 5.13 -18.65
CA ASP A 228 -17.47 5.89 -19.90
C ASP A 228 -16.54 5.27 -20.95
N GLY A 229 -15.92 4.11 -20.62
CA GLY A 229 -14.98 3.38 -21.49
C GLY A 229 -13.54 3.87 -21.41
N ASN A 230 -13.25 4.95 -20.68
CA ASN A 230 -11.89 5.45 -20.50
C ASN A 230 -11.11 4.64 -19.46
N MET A 231 -9.78 4.67 -19.54
CA MET A 231 -8.89 4.15 -18.49
C MET A 231 -9.02 4.99 -17.20
N TRP A 232 -8.63 4.40 -16.08
CA TRP A 232 -8.49 5.09 -14.81
C TRP A 232 -7.25 5.98 -14.86
N ARG A 233 -7.38 7.20 -14.36
CA ARG A 233 -6.26 8.13 -14.24
C ARG A 233 -5.86 8.24 -12.79
N VAL A 234 -4.68 7.74 -12.47
CA VAL A 234 -4.12 7.73 -11.11
C VAL A 234 -3.01 8.76 -11.02
N GLY A 235 -3.18 9.74 -10.13
CA GLY A 235 -2.16 10.76 -9.83
C GLY A 235 -1.12 10.22 -8.87
N ILE A 236 0.15 10.47 -9.17
CA ILE A 236 1.29 10.14 -8.30
C ILE A 236 1.68 11.41 -7.55
N GLN A 237 1.61 11.33 -6.22
CA GLN A 237 1.83 12.46 -5.32
C GLN A 237 3.25 13.01 -5.45
N ASP A 238 3.40 14.32 -5.44
CA ASP A 238 4.70 14.99 -5.46
C ASP A 238 5.34 14.93 -4.05
N PRO A 239 6.52 14.32 -3.90
CA PRO A 239 7.23 14.29 -2.62
C PRO A 239 7.57 15.66 -2.02
N HIS A 240 7.68 16.69 -2.86
CA HIS A 240 8.01 18.07 -2.44
C HIS A 240 6.77 18.92 -2.12
N ASP A 241 5.60 18.56 -2.67
CA ASP A 241 4.32 19.19 -2.39
C ASP A 241 3.21 18.15 -2.32
N LEU A 242 2.91 17.67 -1.13
CA LEU A 242 1.95 16.60 -0.89
C LEU A 242 0.50 16.95 -1.32
N ASN A 243 0.22 18.19 -1.71
CA ASN A 243 -1.07 18.62 -2.25
C ASN A 243 -1.10 18.59 -3.78
N SER A 244 -0.01 18.24 -4.43
CA SER A 244 0.12 18.17 -5.89
C SER A 244 0.52 16.77 -6.37
N THR A 245 0.51 16.59 -7.69
CA THR A 245 0.97 15.37 -8.35
C THR A 245 2.05 15.73 -9.36
N PHE A 246 3.12 14.93 -9.40
CA PHE A 246 4.17 15.12 -10.41
C PHE A 246 3.93 14.29 -11.68
N ALA A 247 3.11 13.25 -11.60
CA ALA A 247 2.76 12.42 -12.74
C ALA A 247 1.31 11.91 -12.63
N VAL A 248 0.74 11.53 -13.78
CA VAL A 248 -0.53 10.83 -13.89
C VAL A 248 -0.32 9.63 -14.80
N VAL A 249 -0.74 8.44 -14.35
CA VAL A 249 -0.72 7.22 -15.14
C VAL A 249 -2.14 6.76 -15.48
N GLU A 250 -2.33 6.25 -16.70
CA GLU A 250 -3.59 5.67 -17.17
C GLU A 250 -3.51 4.14 -17.08
N VAL A 251 -4.45 3.54 -16.35
CA VAL A 251 -4.44 2.09 -16.05
C VAL A 251 -5.84 1.47 -16.19
N ALA A 252 -5.85 0.18 -16.52
CA ALA A 252 -7.02 -0.70 -16.43
C ALA A 252 -6.55 -2.07 -15.94
N ASP A 253 -7.26 -2.69 -14.98
CA ASP A 253 -6.89 -3.96 -14.36
C ASP A 253 -5.45 -4.00 -13.78
N GLN A 254 -5.00 -2.88 -13.24
CA GLN A 254 -3.64 -2.76 -12.69
C GLN A 254 -3.63 -2.07 -11.34
N ALA A 255 -2.62 -2.40 -10.55
CA ALA A 255 -2.22 -1.70 -9.34
C ALA A 255 -1.23 -0.59 -9.68
N VAL A 256 -1.28 0.51 -8.94
CA VAL A 256 -0.34 1.64 -8.93
C VAL A 256 0.06 1.86 -7.49
N ILE A 257 1.22 1.41 -7.11
CA ILE A 257 1.67 1.35 -5.72
C ILE A 257 2.96 2.13 -5.56
N THR A 258 2.96 3.06 -4.61
CA THR A 258 4.07 3.99 -4.40
C THR A 258 4.70 3.80 -3.02
N SER A 259 6.02 3.67 -2.98
CA SER A 259 6.84 3.82 -1.78
C SER A 259 7.62 5.13 -1.83
N GLY A 260 7.63 5.86 -0.72
CA GLY A 260 8.37 7.11 -0.58
C GLY A 260 8.68 7.45 0.88
N GLY A 261 9.87 8.00 1.12
CA GLY A 261 10.34 8.34 2.45
C GLY A 261 9.48 9.38 3.17
N TYR A 262 8.72 10.19 2.42
CA TYR A 262 7.82 11.23 2.92
C TYR A 262 6.50 10.70 3.51
N GLN A 263 6.17 9.43 3.29
CA GLN A 263 4.89 8.84 3.74
C GLN A 263 4.87 8.52 5.23
N ARG A 264 5.99 8.00 5.77
CA ARG A 264 6.10 7.61 7.17
C ARG A 264 7.53 7.81 7.66
N TYR A 265 7.73 8.80 8.53
CA TYR A 265 9.04 9.18 9.04
C TYR A 265 8.93 9.84 10.42
N PHE A 266 10.07 10.00 11.07
CA PHE A 266 10.23 10.88 12.22
C PHE A 266 11.46 11.77 12.07
N GLU A 267 11.52 12.85 12.82
CA GLU A 267 12.66 13.77 12.82
C GLU A 267 13.35 13.74 14.18
N GLU A 268 14.67 13.60 14.14
CA GLU A 268 15.52 13.70 15.34
C GLU A 268 16.80 14.46 15.00
N ASN A 269 17.16 15.45 15.84
CA ASN A 269 18.36 16.30 15.67
C ASN A 269 18.46 17.01 14.30
N GLY A 270 17.31 17.30 13.65
CA GLY A 270 17.24 17.96 12.34
C GLY A 270 17.47 17.03 11.15
N GLN A 271 17.54 15.74 11.37
CA GLN A 271 17.60 14.70 10.34
C GLN A 271 16.28 13.92 10.31
N THR A 272 15.85 13.55 9.09
CA THR A 272 14.64 12.75 8.85
C THR A 272 15.02 11.28 8.72
N TYR A 273 14.25 10.41 9.39
CA TYR A 273 14.40 8.96 9.33
C TYR A 273 13.08 8.35 8.89
N HIS A 274 13.06 7.75 7.70
CA HIS A 274 11.87 7.13 7.15
C HIS A 274 11.86 5.61 7.34
N HIS A 275 10.71 4.99 7.16
CA HIS A 275 10.46 3.57 7.44
C HIS A 275 10.98 2.58 6.39
N ILE A 276 11.48 3.04 5.25
CA ILE A 276 12.04 2.18 4.21
C ILE A 276 13.49 1.89 4.59
N ILE A 277 13.70 0.74 5.24
CA ILE A 277 15.01 0.33 5.77
C ILE A 277 15.76 -0.49 4.72
N ASP A 278 17.02 -0.15 4.50
CA ASP A 278 17.95 -0.96 3.71
C ASP A 278 18.49 -2.09 4.59
N GLN A 279 18.14 -3.33 4.28
CA GLN A 279 18.57 -4.52 5.04
C GLN A 279 20.09 -4.74 5.04
N ARG A 280 20.80 -4.11 4.12
CA ARG A 280 22.28 -4.19 4.07
C ARG A 280 22.95 -3.35 5.15
N THR A 281 22.26 -2.33 5.65
CA THR A 281 22.83 -1.36 6.60
C THR A 281 22.02 -1.22 7.88
N GLY A 282 20.73 -1.58 7.88
CA GLY A 282 19.78 -1.35 8.97
C GLY A 282 19.31 0.10 9.11
N TYR A 283 19.75 1.00 8.21
CA TYR A 283 19.35 2.41 8.19
C TYR A 283 18.28 2.68 7.11
N PRO A 284 17.53 3.80 7.22
CA PRO A 284 16.71 4.28 6.12
C PRO A 284 17.52 4.39 4.82
N ALA A 285 16.94 3.92 3.70
CA ALA A 285 17.63 3.90 2.41
C ALA A 285 17.81 5.31 1.86
N GLU A 286 19.05 5.72 1.58
CA GLU A 286 19.43 7.00 0.98
C GLU A 286 20.22 6.74 -0.31
N ASN A 287 19.55 6.17 -1.32
CA ASN A 287 20.19 5.67 -2.54
C ASN A 287 19.82 6.50 -3.79
N GLY A 288 19.43 7.77 -3.61
CA GLY A 288 19.15 8.71 -4.71
C GLY A 288 17.74 8.66 -5.27
N LEU A 289 16.83 7.83 -4.71
CA LEU A 289 15.39 7.82 -5.02
C LEU A 289 14.58 8.37 -3.84
N ILE A 290 13.58 9.20 -4.12
CA ILE A 290 12.66 9.75 -3.12
C ILE A 290 11.22 9.24 -3.28
N SER A 291 10.88 8.71 -4.46
CA SER A 291 9.57 8.09 -4.75
C SER A 291 9.73 7.01 -5.80
N VAL A 292 9.11 5.85 -5.58
CA VAL A 292 9.05 4.74 -6.53
C VAL A 292 7.62 4.26 -6.63
N THR A 293 7.05 4.31 -7.83
CA THR A 293 5.71 3.81 -8.15
C THR A 293 5.84 2.64 -9.09
N ILE A 294 5.23 1.53 -8.74
CA ILE A 294 5.16 0.32 -9.56
C ILE A 294 3.75 0.18 -10.15
N ILE A 295 3.69 -0.16 -11.43
CA ILE A 295 2.47 -0.46 -12.16
C ILE A 295 2.51 -1.93 -12.56
N SER A 296 1.56 -2.74 -12.07
CA SER A 296 1.48 -4.18 -12.33
C SER A 296 0.05 -4.69 -12.19
N ALA A 297 -0.28 -5.78 -12.89
CA ALA A 297 -1.53 -6.49 -12.64
C ALA A 297 -1.54 -7.19 -11.26
N ASP A 298 -0.36 -7.53 -10.72
CA ASP A 298 -0.17 -8.15 -9.40
C ASP A 298 0.13 -7.07 -8.35
N GLY A 299 -0.86 -6.74 -7.52
CA GLY A 299 -0.71 -5.76 -6.43
C GLY A 299 0.30 -6.20 -5.37
N THR A 300 0.41 -7.50 -5.08
CA THR A 300 1.36 -8.02 -4.11
C THR A 300 2.80 -7.81 -4.58
N LEU A 301 3.07 -8.12 -5.85
CA LEU A 301 4.35 -7.84 -6.51
C LEU A 301 4.67 -6.33 -6.46
N ALA A 302 3.69 -5.51 -6.83
CA ALA A 302 3.88 -4.05 -6.90
C ALA A 302 4.22 -3.45 -5.52
N ASP A 303 3.60 -3.94 -4.44
CA ASP A 303 3.87 -3.47 -3.07
C ASP A 303 5.32 -3.80 -2.65
N ALA A 304 5.76 -5.05 -2.82
CA ALA A 304 7.14 -5.45 -2.51
C ALA A 304 8.18 -4.72 -3.37
N LEU A 305 7.91 -4.60 -4.69
CA LEU A 305 8.88 -3.98 -5.61
C LEU A 305 8.98 -2.47 -5.43
N SER A 306 7.92 -1.77 -5.02
CA SER A 306 8.01 -0.33 -4.74
C SER A 306 9.03 -0.03 -3.64
N THR A 307 9.09 -0.86 -2.60
CA THR A 307 10.08 -0.79 -1.53
C THR A 307 11.47 -1.25 -2.01
N SER A 308 11.54 -2.39 -2.70
CA SER A 308 12.83 -2.95 -3.14
C SER A 308 13.55 -2.02 -4.13
N LEU A 309 12.85 -1.48 -5.13
CA LEU A 309 13.45 -0.56 -6.10
C LEU A 309 13.87 0.77 -5.46
N PHE A 310 13.13 1.21 -4.44
CA PHE A 310 13.54 2.38 -3.64
C PHE A 310 14.89 2.12 -2.96
N ILE A 311 15.09 0.94 -2.39
CA ILE A 311 16.34 0.53 -1.73
C ILE A 311 17.46 0.34 -2.77
N MET A 312 17.16 -0.18 -3.96
CA MET A 312 18.16 -0.38 -5.03
C MET A 312 18.79 0.93 -5.50
N GLY A 313 18.02 2.03 -5.52
CA GLY A 313 18.46 3.27 -6.20
C GLY A 313 18.31 3.20 -7.72
N PRO A 314 18.56 4.32 -8.45
CA PRO A 314 18.13 4.48 -9.83
C PRO A 314 18.78 3.50 -10.83
N GLU A 315 20.08 3.22 -10.70
CA GLU A 315 20.82 2.37 -11.63
C GLU A 315 20.48 0.89 -11.48
N GLU A 316 20.46 0.40 -10.24
CA GLU A 316 20.15 -1.00 -9.95
C GLU A 316 18.67 -1.27 -10.25
N ALA A 317 17.75 -0.37 -9.86
CA ALA A 317 16.32 -0.46 -10.15
C ALA A 317 16.04 -0.51 -11.66
N SER A 318 16.74 0.32 -12.46
CA SER A 318 16.65 0.28 -13.92
C SER A 318 17.13 -1.05 -14.51
N SER A 319 18.23 -1.58 -13.97
CA SER A 319 18.78 -2.87 -14.39
C SER A 319 17.87 -4.03 -13.99
N PHE A 320 17.24 -3.93 -12.83
CA PHE A 320 16.26 -4.89 -12.35
C PHE A 320 15.00 -4.90 -13.23
N TRP A 321 14.44 -3.72 -13.54
CA TRP A 321 13.29 -3.63 -14.43
C TRP A 321 13.56 -4.26 -15.80
N LYS A 322 14.72 -4.00 -16.42
CA LYS A 322 15.09 -4.59 -17.72
C LYS A 322 15.01 -6.12 -17.74
N LYS A 323 15.31 -6.77 -16.62
CA LYS A 323 15.24 -8.24 -16.46
C LYS A 323 13.81 -8.74 -16.24
N HIS A 324 12.92 -7.88 -15.75
CA HIS A 324 11.56 -8.23 -15.32
C HIS A 324 10.47 -7.40 -16.01
N ARG A 325 10.78 -6.74 -17.13
CA ARG A 325 9.91 -5.80 -17.84
C ARG A 325 8.55 -6.35 -18.26
N ASP A 326 8.43 -7.67 -18.37
CA ASP A 326 7.16 -8.32 -18.74
C ASP A 326 6.19 -8.45 -17.55
N THR A 327 6.63 -8.06 -16.32
CA THR A 327 5.84 -8.24 -15.09
C THR A 327 5.40 -6.93 -14.46
N PHE A 328 6.12 -5.83 -14.67
CA PHE A 328 5.78 -4.53 -14.13
C PHE A 328 6.41 -3.40 -14.92
N ASP A 329 5.86 -2.21 -14.75
CA ASP A 329 6.47 -0.93 -15.14
C ASP A 329 6.69 -0.05 -13.90
N ALA A 330 7.49 1.01 -14.03
CA ALA A 330 7.85 1.90 -12.93
C ALA A 330 7.93 3.37 -13.33
N ILE A 331 7.58 4.23 -12.37
CA ILE A 331 7.84 5.67 -12.38
C ILE A 331 8.63 5.98 -11.11
N MET A 332 9.83 6.53 -11.25
CA MET A 332 10.73 6.79 -10.13
C MET A 332 11.14 8.26 -10.13
N MET A 333 11.18 8.91 -8.96
CA MET A 333 11.71 10.27 -8.82
C MET A 333 13.03 10.23 -8.06
N LYS A 334 14.06 10.82 -8.67
CA LYS A 334 15.36 11.02 -8.03
C LYS A 334 15.33 12.21 -7.06
N ASP A 335 16.29 12.26 -6.17
CA ASP A 335 16.49 13.36 -5.21
C ASP A 335 16.78 14.71 -5.88
N ASP A 336 17.33 14.72 -7.10
CA ASP A 336 17.52 15.91 -7.94
C ASP A 336 16.23 16.37 -8.66
N GLY A 337 15.11 15.68 -8.47
CA GLY A 337 13.81 15.97 -9.08
C GLY A 337 13.63 15.37 -10.49
N THR A 338 14.61 14.63 -11.03
CA THR A 338 14.46 13.94 -12.31
C THR A 338 13.50 12.77 -12.17
N VAL A 339 12.53 12.65 -13.09
CA VAL A 339 11.58 11.56 -13.16
C VAL A 339 12.03 10.53 -14.18
N MET A 340 12.21 9.30 -13.76
CA MET A 340 12.52 8.16 -14.61
C MET A 340 11.23 7.37 -14.88
N VAL A 341 10.95 7.06 -16.14
CA VAL A 341 9.76 6.32 -16.57
C VAL A 341 10.21 5.15 -17.43
N THR A 342 9.71 3.96 -17.15
CA THR A 342 9.98 2.78 -17.99
C THR A 342 9.27 2.88 -19.33
N ALA A 343 9.87 2.32 -20.38
CA ALA A 343 9.38 2.45 -21.75
C ALA A 343 7.96 1.95 -21.96
N GLY A 344 7.50 0.95 -21.19
CA GLY A 344 6.13 0.42 -21.26
C GLY A 344 5.04 1.44 -20.91
N LEU A 345 5.39 2.53 -20.17
CA LEU A 345 4.46 3.58 -19.76
C LEU A 345 4.49 4.83 -20.66
N ALA A 346 5.34 4.88 -21.69
CA ALA A 346 5.58 6.11 -22.45
C ALA A 346 4.30 6.75 -23.03
N ASP A 347 3.34 5.92 -23.46
CA ASP A 347 2.07 6.38 -24.02
C ASP A 347 0.94 6.53 -22.97
N HIS A 348 1.17 6.08 -21.73
CA HIS A 348 0.15 6.04 -20.66
C HIS A 348 0.53 6.87 -19.43
N CYS A 349 1.66 7.58 -19.49
CA CYS A 349 2.13 8.43 -18.40
C CYS A 349 2.26 9.89 -18.87
N SER A 350 1.75 10.80 -18.06
CA SER A 350 1.92 12.25 -18.24
C SER A 350 2.64 12.82 -17.03
N VAL A 351 3.83 13.40 -17.23
CA VAL A 351 4.61 14.07 -16.19
C VAL A 351 4.34 15.57 -16.22
N THR A 352 4.33 16.21 -15.05
CA THR A 352 4.10 17.66 -14.91
C THR A 352 5.10 18.48 -15.73
N THR A 353 4.63 19.51 -16.40
CA THR A 353 5.46 20.39 -17.24
C THR A 353 6.60 21.01 -16.44
N GLY A 354 7.81 20.97 -16.99
CA GLY A 354 9.04 21.56 -16.38
C GLY A 354 9.86 20.59 -15.55
N VAL A 355 9.40 19.36 -15.37
CA VAL A 355 10.17 18.28 -14.75
C VAL A 355 11.06 17.62 -15.81
N ASN A 356 12.31 17.31 -15.46
CA ASN A 356 13.18 16.52 -16.33
C ASN A 356 12.73 15.05 -16.34
N VAL A 357 12.57 14.47 -17.53
CA VAL A 357 12.11 13.08 -17.69
C VAL A 357 13.16 12.25 -18.42
N GLU A 358 13.53 11.15 -17.83
CA GLU A 358 14.38 10.11 -18.42
C GLU A 358 13.55 8.86 -18.71
N VAL A 359 13.52 8.41 -19.97
CA VAL A 359 12.86 7.15 -20.32
C VAL A 359 13.87 6.01 -20.27
N ILE A 360 13.59 5.05 -19.37
CA ILE A 360 14.42 3.83 -19.25
C ILE A 360 14.06 2.93 -20.44
N GLN A 361 15.01 2.81 -21.37
CA GLN A 361 14.89 1.96 -22.55
C GLN A 361 15.17 0.49 -22.23
N GLU A 362 14.61 -0.41 -23.05
CA GLU A 362 14.80 -1.86 -22.96
C GLU A 362 16.27 -2.32 -23.04
#